data_7abd75775d27b29ed183ebf73cea8ac1
#
_entry.id   7abd75775d27b29ed183ebf73cea8ac1
#
_cell.length_a   1.000
_cell.length_b   1.000
_cell.length_c   1.000
_cell.angle_alpha   90.00
_cell.angle_beta   90.00
_cell.angle_gamma   90.00
#
_symmetry.space_group_name_H-M   'P 1'
#
loop_
_entity.id
_entity.type
_entity.pdbx_description
1 polymer ?
#
loop_
_entity_poly.entity_id
_entity_poly.type
_entity_poly.pdbx_seq_one_letter_code
_entity_poly.pdbx_strand_id
1 'polypeptide(L)'
;TSTLTRAADAAVEQAVRFLFRQAVANGSWLAPDDPTPDRSSGYIVLGMGKYGAGELNYSSDIDLIVFYDKSRLKLRPDLEPQPFFVRMTRELVRILLERTGDGYVFRTDLRLRPDPGATQVALTTDAAFTYYESFGQNWERAAMIKARPVAGDISAGEAFLRELSPFIWRKYLDFAAIADIHAMKRQIHAHRGFGEIGVAGHNIKLGRGGIREIEFFVQTQQLIAGGRQPDLRTPVTLEALDRLAARGWIKPQVRDDLSRAYVYLRGIEHRLQMVADEQTHALPESPEALTAFARFAGYSSTAELSAELVQHLATVQRHYAALFEDMPELTRGGVNMVFAGEADDPQTVEALAKMGYSQPHQVIETVRGWHHGRYPAVRSARARERLTEV
;
A
#
# COMPACT_ATOMS: atom_id res chain seq x y z
N THR A 1 11.16 -4.61 14.43
CA THR A 1 10.79 -4.21 13.06
C THR A 1 11.99 -3.69 12.26
N SER A 2 12.76 -2.71 12.73
CA SER A 2 13.92 -2.16 12.02
C SER A 2 15.01 -3.21 11.70
N THR A 3 15.29 -4.12 12.61
CA THR A 3 16.26 -5.22 12.39
C THR A 3 15.79 -6.17 11.30
N LEU A 4 14.50 -6.56 11.32
CA LEU A 4 13.90 -7.38 10.27
C LEU A 4 13.91 -6.69 8.90
N THR A 5 13.61 -5.37 8.88
CA THR A 5 13.69 -4.60 7.64
C THR A 5 15.11 -4.59 7.07
N ARG A 6 16.14 -4.38 7.92
CA ARG A 6 17.54 -4.44 7.48
C ARG A 6 17.96 -5.83 7.00
N ALA A 7 17.45 -6.89 7.63
CA ALA A 7 17.67 -8.25 7.16
C ALA A 7 17.02 -8.48 5.77
N ALA A 8 15.81 -7.98 5.56
CA ALA A 8 15.16 -8.02 4.26
C ALA A 8 15.90 -7.18 3.21
N ASP A 9 16.37 -5.97 3.56
CA ASP A 9 17.19 -5.14 2.68
C ASP A 9 18.45 -5.90 2.23
N ALA A 10 19.18 -6.50 3.18
CA ALA A 10 20.37 -7.28 2.87
C ALA A 10 20.07 -8.51 1.99
N ALA A 11 18.98 -9.22 2.26
CA ALA A 11 18.59 -10.39 1.49
C ALA A 11 18.24 -10.01 0.03
N VAL A 12 17.42 -8.97 -0.17
CA VAL A 12 17.03 -8.50 -1.51
C VAL A 12 18.25 -7.94 -2.26
N GLU A 13 19.08 -7.11 -1.61
CA GLU A 13 20.29 -6.55 -2.21
C GLU A 13 21.25 -7.65 -2.66
N GLN A 14 21.53 -8.65 -1.80
CA GLN A 14 22.46 -9.71 -2.16
C GLN A 14 21.90 -10.64 -3.24
N ALA A 15 20.60 -10.90 -3.25
CA ALA A 15 19.96 -11.67 -4.32
C ALA A 15 20.06 -10.94 -5.68
N VAL A 16 19.77 -9.64 -5.72
CA VAL A 16 19.92 -8.82 -6.95
C VAL A 16 21.37 -8.78 -7.40
N ARG A 17 22.31 -8.55 -6.49
CA ARG A 17 23.75 -8.55 -6.80
C ARG A 17 24.22 -9.89 -7.35
N PHE A 18 23.78 -10.99 -6.78
CA PHE A 18 24.08 -12.34 -7.26
C PHE A 18 23.58 -12.53 -8.70
N LEU A 19 22.34 -12.15 -9.01
CA LEU A 19 21.76 -12.26 -10.35
C LEU A 19 22.53 -11.41 -11.36
N PHE A 20 22.95 -10.20 -11.04
CA PHE A 20 23.76 -9.39 -11.93
C PHE A 20 25.16 -9.98 -12.15
N ARG A 21 25.81 -10.53 -11.11
CA ARG A 21 27.09 -11.25 -11.28
C ARG A 21 26.96 -12.46 -12.19
N GLN A 22 25.86 -13.22 -12.07
CA GLN A 22 25.57 -14.31 -13.03
C GLN A 22 25.40 -13.79 -14.44
N ALA A 23 24.69 -12.66 -14.63
CA ALA A 23 24.47 -12.05 -15.93
C ALA A 23 25.79 -11.55 -16.55
N VAL A 24 26.71 -11.04 -15.75
CA VAL A 24 28.07 -10.70 -16.19
C VAL A 24 28.87 -11.97 -16.58
N ALA A 25 28.83 -12.99 -15.73
CA ALA A 25 29.58 -14.23 -15.96
C ALA A 25 29.13 -14.99 -17.21
N ASN A 26 27.84 -14.93 -17.56
CA ASN A 26 27.30 -15.57 -18.77
C ASN A 26 27.32 -14.64 -20.02
N GLY A 27 27.89 -13.43 -19.90
CA GLY A 27 28.03 -12.45 -20.98
C GLY A 27 26.72 -11.76 -21.40
N SER A 28 25.64 -11.89 -20.62
CA SER A 28 24.37 -11.17 -20.89
C SER A 28 24.44 -9.71 -20.48
N TRP A 29 25.26 -9.38 -19.47
CA TRP A 29 25.50 -8.02 -18.99
C TRP A 29 26.94 -7.61 -19.23
N LEU A 30 27.15 -6.49 -19.95
CA LEU A 30 28.45 -6.05 -20.45
C LEU A 30 29.14 -5.10 -19.47
N ALA A 31 29.50 -5.57 -18.30
CA ALA A 31 30.22 -4.83 -17.27
C ALA A 31 31.20 -5.75 -16.49
N PRO A 32 32.19 -6.38 -17.17
CA PRO A 32 33.05 -7.39 -16.54
C PRO A 32 33.91 -6.85 -15.40
N ASP A 33 34.31 -5.58 -15.46
CA ASP A 33 35.19 -4.93 -14.47
C ASP A 33 34.41 -4.18 -13.37
N ASP A 34 33.08 -4.21 -13.39
CA ASP A 34 32.25 -3.52 -12.39
C ASP A 34 32.03 -4.44 -11.16
N PRO A 35 32.57 -4.07 -9.98
CA PRO A 35 32.42 -4.88 -8.78
C PRO A 35 30.97 -4.92 -8.26
N THR A 36 30.15 -3.94 -8.66
CA THR A 36 28.75 -3.75 -8.25
C THR A 36 27.85 -3.47 -9.44
N PRO A 37 27.75 -4.41 -10.41
CA PRO A 37 27.04 -4.18 -11.68
C PRO A 37 25.55 -3.91 -11.50
N ASP A 38 24.98 -4.30 -10.36
CA ASP A 38 23.61 -4.02 -9.93
C ASP A 38 23.39 -2.52 -9.69
N ARG A 39 24.37 -1.81 -9.11
CA ARG A 39 24.21 -0.41 -8.67
C ARG A 39 24.24 0.63 -9.79
N SER A 40 24.71 0.24 -10.97
CA SER A 40 24.74 1.13 -12.16
C SER A 40 23.88 0.60 -13.30
N SER A 41 22.94 -0.30 -12.99
CA SER A 41 22.19 -1.10 -13.98
C SER A 41 20.92 -0.46 -14.50
N GLY A 42 20.43 0.56 -13.82
CA GLY A 42 19.07 1.05 -14.03
C GLY A 42 17.96 0.10 -13.52
N TYR A 43 18.30 -1.09 -12.98
CA TYR A 43 17.33 -2.00 -12.36
C TYR A 43 16.98 -1.51 -10.96
N ILE A 44 15.71 -1.21 -10.73
CA ILE A 44 15.20 -0.57 -9.51
C ILE A 44 14.27 -1.53 -8.80
N VAL A 45 14.55 -1.85 -7.54
CA VAL A 45 13.63 -2.56 -6.66
C VAL A 45 13.15 -1.61 -5.59
N LEU A 46 11.85 -1.30 -5.60
CA LEU A 46 11.21 -0.51 -4.56
C LEU A 46 10.59 -1.44 -3.51
N GLY A 47 10.91 -1.24 -2.24
CA GLY A 47 10.18 -1.79 -1.11
C GLY A 47 8.96 -0.92 -0.83
N MET A 48 7.81 -1.56 -0.63
CA MET A 48 6.52 -0.92 -0.45
C MET A 48 5.94 -1.22 0.94
N GLY A 49 4.84 -0.59 1.28
CA GLY A 49 4.10 -0.86 2.50
C GLY A 49 4.94 -0.78 3.77
N LYS A 50 4.80 -1.75 4.66
CA LYS A 50 5.59 -1.80 5.92
C LYS A 50 7.08 -2.01 5.67
N TYR A 51 7.43 -2.73 4.61
CA TYR A 51 8.83 -2.91 4.21
C TYR A 51 9.46 -1.59 3.78
N GLY A 52 8.82 -0.87 2.89
CA GLY A 52 9.29 0.45 2.44
C GLY A 52 9.41 1.47 3.57
N ALA A 53 8.48 1.44 4.53
CA ALA A 53 8.47 2.31 5.71
C ALA A 53 9.49 1.93 6.80
N GLY A 54 10.23 0.82 6.68
CA GLY A 54 11.13 0.35 7.75
C GLY A 54 10.40 -0.31 8.92
N GLU A 55 9.15 -0.68 8.76
CA GLU A 55 8.25 -1.17 9.81
C GLU A 55 7.85 -2.65 9.63
N LEU A 56 8.70 -3.47 9.00
CA LEU A 56 8.38 -4.87 8.65
C LEU A 56 7.97 -5.70 9.87
N ASN A 57 6.91 -6.49 9.73
CA ASN A 57 6.44 -7.42 10.75
C ASN A 57 7.27 -8.70 10.82
N TYR A 58 7.04 -9.53 11.88
CA TYR A 58 7.72 -10.81 12.06
C TYR A 58 7.42 -11.82 10.97
N SER A 59 6.16 -12.00 10.60
CA SER A 59 5.74 -12.87 9.51
C SER A 59 4.90 -12.07 8.52
N SER A 60 5.58 -11.31 7.67
CA SER A 60 4.96 -10.47 6.63
C SER A 60 5.58 -10.79 5.28
N ASP A 61 4.80 -10.64 4.23
CA ASP A 61 5.36 -10.55 2.89
C ASP A 61 6.17 -9.26 2.79
N ILE A 62 7.19 -9.26 1.94
CA ILE A 62 7.83 -8.05 1.44
C ILE A 62 7.14 -7.63 0.14
N ASP A 63 6.50 -6.48 0.18
CA ASP A 63 5.86 -5.89 -1.01
C ASP A 63 6.94 -5.22 -1.86
N LEU A 64 7.04 -5.60 -3.14
CA LEU A 64 8.03 -5.09 -4.08
C LEU A 64 7.38 -4.56 -5.36
N ILE A 65 7.95 -3.47 -5.91
CA ILE A 65 7.72 -3.05 -7.28
C ILE A 65 9.07 -2.99 -7.99
N VAL A 66 9.12 -3.49 -9.22
CA VAL A 66 10.36 -3.52 -10.01
C VAL A 66 10.23 -2.71 -11.27
N PHE A 67 11.16 -1.76 -11.43
CA PHE A 67 11.31 -0.95 -12.64
C PHE A 67 12.72 -1.09 -13.22
N TYR A 68 12.89 -0.63 -14.46
CA TYR A 68 14.21 -0.48 -15.06
C TYR A 68 14.28 0.74 -15.99
N ASP A 69 15.42 1.45 -15.91
CA ASP A 69 15.73 2.61 -16.73
C ASP A 69 16.51 2.18 -17.98
N LYS A 70 15.89 2.32 -19.16
CA LYS A 70 16.51 1.93 -20.44
C LYS A 70 17.78 2.70 -20.75
N SER A 71 17.97 3.91 -20.24
CA SER A 71 19.14 4.76 -20.53
C SER A 71 20.43 4.25 -19.88
N ARG A 72 20.34 3.35 -18.90
CA ARG A 72 21.47 2.84 -18.10
C ARG A 72 21.89 1.42 -18.42
N LEU A 73 21.28 0.80 -19.43
CA LEU A 73 21.48 -0.62 -19.70
C LEU A 73 22.85 -0.90 -20.32
N LYS A 74 23.53 -1.90 -19.77
CA LYS A 74 24.73 -2.53 -20.32
C LYS A 74 24.41 -3.96 -20.82
N LEU A 75 23.20 -4.16 -21.31
CA LEU A 75 22.72 -5.43 -21.82
C LEU A 75 23.36 -5.75 -23.17
N ARG A 76 23.68 -7.02 -23.42
CA ARG A 76 24.16 -7.47 -24.73
C ARG A 76 23.16 -7.10 -25.82
N PRO A 77 23.60 -6.56 -26.99
CA PRO A 77 22.70 -5.96 -27.98
C PRO A 77 21.68 -6.89 -28.63
N ASP A 78 21.89 -8.20 -28.60
CA ASP A 78 20.96 -9.22 -29.13
C ASP A 78 19.86 -9.61 -28.10
N LEU A 79 19.92 -9.09 -26.90
CA LEU A 79 18.94 -9.37 -25.85
C LEU A 79 17.94 -8.22 -25.70
N GLU A 80 16.66 -8.58 -25.62
CA GLU A 80 15.60 -7.62 -25.35
C GLU A 80 15.51 -7.33 -23.84
N PRO A 81 15.48 -6.04 -23.44
CA PRO A 81 15.46 -5.63 -22.03
C PRO A 81 14.28 -6.19 -21.23
N GLN A 82 13.06 -6.12 -21.77
CA GLN A 82 11.87 -6.55 -21.03
C GLN A 82 11.88 -8.04 -20.67
N PRO A 83 12.08 -8.99 -21.59
CA PRO A 83 12.21 -10.40 -21.26
C PRO A 83 13.37 -10.69 -20.30
N PHE A 84 14.48 -9.96 -20.42
CA PHE A 84 15.64 -10.12 -19.54
C PHE A 84 15.28 -9.75 -18.09
N PHE A 85 14.73 -8.57 -17.85
CA PHE A 85 14.38 -8.12 -16.51
C PHE A 85 13.18 -8.84 -15.90
N VAL A 86 12.23 -9.28 -16.72
CA VAL A 86 11.13 -10.15 -16.27
C VAL A 86 11.67 -11.48 -15.74
N ARG A 87 12.61 -12.12 -16.45
CA ARG A 87 13.24 -13.35 -15.97
C ARG A 87 14.04 -13.10 -14.70
N MET A 88 14.85 -12.06 -14.67
CA MET A 88 15.64 -11.67 -13.49
C MET A 88 14.74 -11.43 -12.26
N THR A 89 13.62 -10.73 -12.42
CA THR A 89 12.66 -10.48 -11.35
C THR A 89 11.99 -11.76 -10.85
N ARG A 90 11.61 -12.64 -11.76
CA ARG A 90 11.07 -13.96 -11.38
C ARG A 90 12.08 -14.80 -10.61
N GLU A 91 13.34 -14.74 -11.02
CA GLU A 91 14.42 -15.44 -10.33
C GLU A 91 14.71 -14.82 -8.94
N LEU A 92 14.66 -13.50 -8.81
CA LEU A 92 14.73 -12.82 -7.52
C LEU A 92 13.63 -13.33 -6.57
N VAL A 93 12.39 -13.36 -7.05
CA VAL A 93 11.25 -13.87 -6.25
C VAL A 93 11.46 -15.33 -5.90
N ARG A 94 11.94 -16.15 -6.83
CA ARG A 94 12.24 -17.56 -6.58
C ARG A 94 13.28 -17.75 -5.46
N ILE A 95 14.40 -17.03 -5.52
CA ILE A 95 15.48 -17.08 -4.51
C ILE A 95 14.94 -16.74 -3.11
N LEU A 96 14.05 -15.76 -3.01
CA LEU A 96 13.51 -15.31 -1.73
C LEU A 96 12.42 -16.23 -1.18
N LEU A 97 11.57 -16.79 -2.05
CA LEU A 97 10.34 -17.51 -1.69
C LEU A 97 10.51 -19.02 -1.63
N GLU A 98 11.48 -19.59 -2.39
CA GLU A 98 11.64 -21.04 -2.49
C GLU A 98 11.90 -21.68 -1.14
N ARG A 99 11.11 -22.70 -0.81
CA ARG A 99 11.32 -23.49 0.41
C ARG A 99 12.39 -24.55 0.16
N THR A 100 13.45 -24.43 0.92
CA THR A 100 14.56 -25.41 0.99
C THR A 100 14.46 -26.23 2.28
N GLY A 101 15.43 -27.11 2.55
CA GLY A 101 15.55 -27.81 3.82
C GLY A 101 15.70 -26.87 5.02
N ASP A 102 16.21 -25.65 4.80
CA ASP A 102 16.40 -24.61 5.83
C ASP A 102 15.23 -23.61 5.92
N GLY A 103 14.15 -23.82 5.13
CA GLY A 103 13.01 -22.92 5.08
C GLY A 103 13.04 -21.98 3.86
N TYR A 104 12.51 -20.77 4.00
CA TYR A 104 12.48 -19.71 2.99
C TYR A 104 13.07 -18.42 3.55
N VAL A 105 13.47 -17.50 2.68
CA VAL A 105 14.06 -16.22 3.12
C VAL A 105 12.96 -15.21 3.45
N PHE A 106 12.14 -14.82 2.46
CA PHE A 106 10.97 -13.95 2.63
C PHE A 106 9.88 -14.31 1.62
N ARG A 107 8.62 -14.29 2.05
CA ARG A 107 7.48 -14.25 1.14
C ARG A 107 7.47 -12.90 0.43
N THR A 108 7.20 -12.90 -0.87
CA THR A 108 7.31 -11.72 -1.74
C THR A 108 6.00 -11.47 -2.47
N ASP A 109 5.53 -10.21 -2.48
CA ASP A 109 4.34 -9.77 -3.19
C ASP A 109 4.68 -8.67 -4.20
N LEU A 110 4.27 -8.85 -5.46
CA LEU A 110 4.48 -7.91 -6.56
C LEU A 110 3.17 -7.24 -7.03
N ARG A 111 2.06 -7.41 -6.31
CA ARG A 111 0.74 -6.95 -6.75
C ARG A 111 0.54 -5.44 -6.69
N LEU A 112 1.41 -4.69 -6.00
CA LEU A 112 1.34 -3.22 -5.94
C LEU A 112 1.92 -2.52 -7.18
N ARG A 113 2.43 -3.27 -8.18
CA ARG A 113 2.90 -2.68 -9.43
C ARG A 113 1.74 -2.12 -10.28
N PRO A 114 2.01 -1.19 -11.21
CA PRO A 114 1.00 -0.66 -12.13
C PRO A 114 0.22 -1.77 -12.83
N ASP A 115 -1.11 -1.76 -12.73
CA ASP A 115 -2.04 -2.71 -13.35
C ASP A 115 -1.53 -4.17 -13.35
N PRO A 116 -1.53 -4.86 -12.20
CA PRO A 116 -0.93 -6.20 -12.06
C PRO A 116 -1.62 -7.26 -12.91
N GLY A 117 -2.86 -7.01 -13.36
CA GLY A 117 -3.61 -7.90 -14.24
C GLY A 117 -3.15 -7.85 -15.70
N ALA A 118 -2.58 -6.73 -16.15
CA ALA A 118 -2.22 -6.52 -17.56
C ALA A 118 -0.70 -6.32 -17.76
N THR A 119 0.08 -6.02 -16.72
CA THR A 119 1.49 -5.68 -16.85
C THR A 119 2.43 -6.80 -16.40
N GLN A 120 3.65 -6.77 -16.94
CA GLN A 120 4.72 -7.68 -16.54
C GLN A 120 5.26 -7.33 -15.14
N VAL A 121 5.99 -8.25 -14.51
CA VAL A 121 6.57 -8.08 -13.17
C VAL A 121 7.72 -7.07 -13.10
N ALA A 122 8.28 -6.68 -14.25
CA ALA A 122 9.25 -5.59 -14.39
C ALA A 122 8.82 -4.69 -15.54
N LEU A 123 8.77 -3.38 -15.29
CA LEU A 123 8.34 -2.35 -16.24
C LEU A 123 9.46 -1.32 -16.46
N THR A 124 9.45 -0.65 -17.61
CA THR A 124 10.32 0.52 -17.79
C THR A 124 9.83 1.69 -16.93
N THR A 125 10.76 2.55 -16.50
CA THR A 125 10.42 3.81 -15.83
C THR A 125 9.48 4.66 -16.67
N ASP A 126 9.70 4.76 -17.99
CA ASP A 126 8.84 5.51 -18.91
C ASP A 126 7.39 4.99 -18.94
N ALA A 127 7.23 3.64 -18.99
CA ALA A 127 5.90 3.03 -18.95
C ALA A 127 5.21 3.26 -17.60
N ALA A 128 5.98 3.24 -16.50
CA ALA A 128 5.46 3.54 -15.18
C ALA A 128 5.00 5.00 -15.06
N PHE A 129 5.79 5.97 -15.54
CA PHE A 129 5.39 7.38 -15.58
C PHE A 129 4.12 7.59 -16.39
N THR A 130 4.07 7.04 -17.62
CA THR A 130 2.89 7.12 -18.47
C THR A 130 1.64 6.56 -17.77
N TYR A 131 1.79 5.43 -17.07
CA TYR A 131 0.70 4.85 -16.31
C TYR A 131 0.25 5.74 -15.16
N TYR A 132 1.17 6.18 -14.28
CA TYR A 132 0.81 6.97 -13.11
C TYR A 132 0.23 8.33 -13.48
N GLU A 133 0.71 8.97 -14.55
CA GLU A 133 0.17 10.24 -15.04
C GLU A 133 -1.22 10.11 -15.64
N SER A 134 -1.48 9.01 -16.36
CA SER A 134 -2.72 8.84 -17.14
C SER A 134 -3.80 8.05 -16.40
N PHE A 135 -3.42 7.04 -15.61
CA PHE A 135 -4.31 6.05 -15.01
C PHE A 135 -4.14 5.88 -13.50
N GLY A 136 -3.07 6.45 -12.92
CA GLY A 136 -2.72 6.25 -11.51
C GLY A 136 -3.84 6.64 -10.56
N GLN A 137 -4.17 5.71 -9.66
CA GLN A 137 -5.26 5.79 -8.71
C GLN A 137 -4.83 6.46 -7.39
N ASN A 138 -5.78 6.97 -6.61
CA ASN A 138 -5.47 7.60 -5.32
C ASN A 138 -4.92 6.59 -4.29
N TRP A 139 -5.34 5.31 -4.35
CA TRP A 139 -4.77 4.28 -3.49
C TRP A 139 -3.29 3.99 -3.83
N GLU A 140 -2.89 4.09 -5.12
CA GLU A 140 -1.49 3.96 -5.53
C GLU A 140 -0.67 5.15 -5.04
N ARG A 141 -1.22 6.37 -5.08
CA ARG A 141 -0.59 7.55 -4.45
C ARG A 141 -0.33 7.31 -2.96
N ALA A 142 -1.32 6.79 -2.23
CA ALA A 142 -1.17 6.45 -0.82
C ALA A 142 -0.10 5.36 -0.62
N ALA A 143 -0.07 4.32 -1.47
CA ALA A 143 0.94 3.27 -1.41
C ALA A 143 2.36 3.82 -1.65
N MET A 144 2.51 4.74 -2.62
CA MET A 144 3.80 5.37 -2.95
C MET A 144 4.37 6.27 -1.85
N ILE A 145 3.58 6.72 -0.87
CA ILE A 145 4.09 7.42 0.33
C ILE A 145 5.17 6.58 1.03
N LYS A 146 5.00 5.25 1.04
CA LYS A 146 5.89 4.30 1.71
C LYS A 146 6.94 3.69 0.78
N ALA A 147 7.02 4.11 -0.47
CA ALA A 147 7.98 3.59 -1.44
C ALA A 147 9.42 4.00 -1.09
N ARG A 148 10.34 3.04 -1.14
CA ARG A 148 11.77 3.23 -0.89
C ARG A 148 12.60 2.32 -1.80
N PRO A 149 13.64 2.83 -2.51
CA PRO A 149 14.59 1.96 -3.21
C PRO A 149 15.33 1.06 -2.20
N VAL A 150 15.32 -0.25 -2.44
CA VAL A 150 15.89 -1.24 -1.50
C VAL A 150 17.00 -2.10 -2.11
N ALA A 151 17.04 -2.21 -3.45
CA ALA A 151 18.10 -2.94 -4.14
C ALA A 151 18.23 -2.50 -5.61
N GLY A 152 19.29 -2.93 -6.27
CA GLY A 152 19.64 -2.54 -7.61
C GLY A 152 20.25 -1.14 -7.67
N ASP A 153 19.90 -0.34 -8.65
CA ASP A 153 20.36 1.03 -8.83
C ASP A 153 19.56 1.99 -7.93
N ILE A 154 20.04 2.14 -6.69
CA ILE A 154 19.40 3.02 -5.69
C ILE A 154 19.27 4.45 -6.19
N SER A 155 20.32 4.96 -6.89
CA SER A 155 20.32 6.33 -7.41
C SER A 155 19.24 6.55 -8.47
N ALA A 156 19.05 5.58 -9.35
CA ALA A 156 17.96 5.58 -10.34
C ALA A 156 16.58 5.50 -9.65
N GLY A 157 16.46 4.67 -8.62
CA GLY A 157 15.22 4.58 -7.82
C GLY A 157 14.86 5.87 -7.10
N GLU A 158 15.83 6.56 -6.51
CA GLU A 158 15.62 7.87 -5.89
C GLU A 158 15.26 8.94 -6.94
N ALA A 159 15.90 8.91 -8.12
CA ALA A 159 15.56 9.80 -9.22
C ALA A 159 14.12 9.56 -9.69
N PHE A 160 13.73 8.30 -9.88
CA PHE A 160 12.37 7.92 -10.24
C PHE A 160 11.33 8.44 -9.23
N LEU A 161 11.53 8.25 -7.92
CA LEU A 161 10.60 8.73 -6.90
C LEU A 161 10.53 10.26 -6.83
N ARG A 162 11.65 10.96 -7.08
CA ARG A 162 11.64 12.45 -7.18
C ARG A 162 10.82 12.92 -8.38
N GLU A 163 10.98 12.28 -9.52
CA GLU A 163 10.22 12.59 -10.75
C GLU A 163 8.74 12.25 -10.60
N LEU A 164 8.40 11.15 -9.90
CA LEU A 164 7.03 10.74 -9.59
C LEU A 164 6.37 11.63 -8.51
N SER A 165 7.13 12.46 -7.81
CA SER A 165 6.64 13.30 -6.71
C SER A 165 5.40 14.14 -7.04
N PRO A 166 5.24 14.76 -8.24
CA PRO A 166 4.01 15.49 -8.59
C PRO A 166 2.76 14.61 -8.66
N PHE A 167 2.90 13.34 -9.03
CA PHE A 167 1.80 12.39 -8.98
C PHE A 167 1.41 12.10 -7.53
N ILE A 168 2.38 11.80 -6.65
CA ILE A 168 2.13 11.44 -5.25
C ILE A 168 1.58 12.65 -4.48
N TRP A 169 2.24 13.79 -4.59
CA TRP A 169 2.05 14.99 -3.78
C TRP A 169 1.43 16.13 -4.59
N ARG A 170 0.14 16.01 -4.91
CA ARG A 170 -0.55 17.09 -5.62
C ARG A 170 -0.65 18.33 -4.74
N LYS A 171 -0.34 19.49 -5.31
CA LYS A 171 -0.40 20.77 -4.60
C LYS A 171 -1.83 21.15 -4.22
N TYR A 172 -2.79 20.75 -5.03
CA TYR A 172 -4.22 20.94 -4.82
C TYR A 172 -4.89 19.57 -4.98
N LEU A 173 -5.63 19.15 -3.95
CA LEU A 173 -6.60 18.08 -4.08
C LEU A 173 -7.88 18.71 -4.64
N ASP A 174 -8.32 18.19 -5.76
CA ASP A 174 -9.66 18.48 -6.30
C ASP A 174 -10.72 17.70 -5.47
N PHE A 175 -11.97 18.12 -5.60
CA PHE A 175 -13.08 17.45 -4.92
C PHE A 175 -13.20 15.97 -5.32
N ALA A 176 -12.84 15.61 -6.55
CA ALA A 176 -12.83 14.23 -7.02
C ALA A 176 -11.85 13.36 -6.23
N ALA A 177 -10.65 13.87 -5.91
CA ALA A 177 -9.69 13.14 -5.09
C ALA A 177 -10.19 12.90 -3.65
N ILE A 178 -10.97 13.84 -3.10
CA ILE A 178 -11.60 13.67 -1.78
C ILE A 178 -12.72 12.61 -1.87
N ALA A 179 -13.55 12.67 -2.91
CA ALA A 179 -14.60 11.68 -3.16
C ALA A 179 -14.02 10.26 -3.35
N ASP A 180 -12.88 10.14 -4.05
CA ASP A 180 -12.17 8.87 -4.23
C ASP A 180 -11.60 8.32 -2.90
N ILE A 181 -11.14 9.19 -2.01
CA ILE A 181 -10.71 8.80 -0.65
C ILE A 181 -11.91 8.23 0.13
N HIS A 182 -13.09 8.86 0.01
CA HIS A 182 -14.32 8.33 0.60
C HIS A 182 -14.74 7.01 -0.04
N ALA A 183 -14.56 6.86 -1.36
CA ALA A 183 -14.83 5.61 -2.08
C ALA A 183 -13.92 4.48 -1.61
N MET A 184 -12.61 4.72 -1.45
CA MET A 184 -11.67 3.76 -0.88
C MET A 184 -12.09 3.32 0.53
N LYS A 185 -12.56 4.25 1.38
CA LYS A 185 -13.12 3.93 2.71
C LYS A 185 -14.26 2.94 2.58
N ARG A 186 -15.26 3.26 1.74
CA ARG A 186 -16.46 2.41 1.57
C ARG A 186 -16.10 1.02 1.07
N GLN A 187 -15.17 0.90 0.13
CA GLN A 187 -14.69 -0.40 -0.37
C GLN A 187 -14.00 -1.23 0.72
N ILE A 188 -13.15 -0.60 1.53
CA ILE A 188 -12.51 -1.26 2.67
C ILE A 188 -13.60 -1.79 3.64
N HIS A 189 -14.67 -1.03 3.86
CA HIS A 189 -15.77 -1.42 4.74
C HIS A 189 -16.76 -2.43 4.12
N ALA A 190 -17.12 -2.28 2.85
CA ALA A 190 -18.11 -3.13 2.18
C ALA A 190 -17.62 -4.57 1.94
N HIS A 191 -16.32 -4.77 1.69
CA HIS A 191 -15.78 -6.08 1.34
C HIS A 191 -15.73 -7.10 2.48
N ARG A 192 -16.04 -6.73 3.74
CA ARG A 192 -15.72 -7.61 4.89
C ARG A 192 -16.73 -7.68 6.03
N GLY A 193 -18.02 -7.34 5.80
CA GLY A 193 -19.10 -7.61 6.77
C GLY A 193 -18.69 -7.20 8.20
N PHE A 194 -18.43 -5.91 8.45
CA PHE A 194 -17.97 -5.47 9.76
C PHE A 194 -19.10 -5.54 10.77
N GLY A 195 -19.07 -6.62 11.57
CA GLY A 195 -19.79 -6.70 12.83
C GLY A 195 -19.33 -5.62 13.83
N GLU A 196 -19.95 -5.61 14.99
CA GLU A 196 -19.52 -4.82 16.14
C GLU A 196 -18.06 -5.14 16.52
N ILE A 197 -17.38 -4.21 17.20
CA ILE A 197 -16.05 -4.44 17.75
C ILE A 197 -16.16 -5.63 18.72
N GLY A 198 -15.62 -6.76 18.31
CA GLY A 198 -15.52 -7.98 19.12
C GLY A 198 -14.08 -8.28 19.48
N VAL A 199 -13.83 -9.37 20.20
CA VAL A 199 -12.48 -9.84 20.55
C VAL A 199 -12.18 -11.16 19.86
N ALA A 200 -12.99 -12.19 20.11
CA ALA A 200 -12.80 -13.49 19.46
C ALA A 200 -12.94 -13.36 17.94
N GLY A 201 -11.95 -13.84 17.20
CA GLY A 201 -11.93 -13.77 15.74
C GLY A 201 -11.69 -12.36 15.15
N HIS A 202 -11.56 -11.31 15.99
CA HIS A 202 -11.39 -9.94 15.47
C HIS A 202 -10.08 -9.80 14.69
N ASN A 203 -10.18 -9.25 13.48
CA ASN A 203 -9.03 -8.95 12.66
C ASN A 203 -8.47 -7.57 13.04
N ILE A 204 -7.38 -7.57 13.81
CA ILE A 204 -6.76 -6.34 14.35
C ILE A 204 -6.13 -5.43 13.28
N LYS A 205 -5.89 -5.94 12.07
CA LYS A 205 -5.35 -5.14 10.96
C LYS A 205 -6.46 -4.50 10.15
N LEU A 206 -7.44 -5.30 9.75
CA LEU A 206 -8.45 -4.93 8.77
C LEU A 206 -9.85 -4.76 9.37
N GLY A 207 -10.06 -5.22 10.60
CA GLY A 207 -11.28 -5.05 11.36
C GLY A 207 -11.47 -3.59 11.79
N ARG A 208 -12.67 -3.30 12.30
CA ARG A 208 -13.07 -1.98 12.76
C ARG A 208 -12.18 -1.51 13.91
N GLY A 209 -11.65 -0.29 13.83
CA GLY A 209 -10.67 0.24 14.77
C GLY A 209 -9.25 -0.32 14.61
N GLY A 210 -8.98 -1.10 13.54
CA GLY A 210 -7.70 -1.78 13.33
C GLY A 210 -6.58 -0.90 12.79
N ILE A 211 -5.40 -1.49 12.64
CA ILE A 211 -4.17 -0.84 12.19
C ILE A 211 -4.37 -0.11 10.86
N ARG A 212 -5.14 -0.70 9.92
CA ARG A 212 -5.40 -0.13 8.60
C ARG A 212 -6.13 1.22 8.67
N GLU A 213 -7.02 1.40 9.63
CA GLU A 213 -7.73 2.67 9.82
C GLU A 213 -6.78 3.77 10.31
N ILE A 214 -5.81 3.45 11.17
CA ILE A 214 -4.77 4.41 11.59
C ILE A 214 -3.89 4.79 10.40
N GLU A 215 -3.38 3.80 9.65
CA GLU A 215 -2.53 4.05 8.49
C GLU A 215 -3.27 4.88 7.43
N PHE A 216 -4.54 4.57 7.18
CA PHE A 216 -5.37 5.31 6.24
C PHE A 216 -5.65 6.74 6.71
N PHE A 217 -5.95 6.94 8.00
CA PHE A 217 -6.09 8.27 8.60
C PHE A 217 -4.85 9.13 8.32
N VAL A 218 -3.67 8.59 8.61
CA VAL A 218 -2.40 9.29 8.44
C VAL A 218 -2.13 9.59 6.96
N GLN A 219 -2.22 8.59 6.10
CA GLN A 219 -1.95 8.74 4.66
C GLN A 219 -2.91 9.72 3.99
N THR A 220 -4.18 9.73 4.39
CA THR A 220 -5.16 10.71 3.91
C THR A 220 -4.74 12.13 4.25
N GLN A 221 -4.39 12.40 5.51
CA GLN A 221 -3.90 13.71 5.93
C GLN A 221 -2.61 14.11 5.20
N GLN A 222 -1.69 13.17 4.99
CA GLN A 222 -0.46 13.41 4.23
C GLN A 222 -0.76 13.74 2.77
N LEU A 223 -1.69 13.05 2.11
CA LEU A 223 -2.07 13.37 0.73
C LEU A 223 -2.73 14.73 0.60
N ILE A 224 -3.51 15.16 1.60
CA ILE A 224 -4.16 16.48 1.64
C ILE A 224 -3.13 17.60 1.82
N ALA A 225 -2.18 17.42 2.74
CA ALA A 225 -1.29 18.49 3.18
C ALA A 225 0.10 18.45 2.53
N GLY A 226 0.61 17.25 2.21
CA GLY A 226 2.00 17.03 1.80
C GLY A 226 2.41 17.67 0.48
N GLY A 227 1.44 18.02 -0.38
CA GLY A 227 1.71 18.79 -1.59
C GLY A 227 2.22 20.21 -1.30
N ARG A 228 1.72 20.83 -0.21
CA ARG A 228 2.10 22.18 0.23
C ARG A 228 3.14 22.18 1.35
N GLN A 229 3.20 21.11 2.14
CA GLN A 229 4.08 20.96 3.30
C GLN A 229 4.97 19.71 3.14
N PRO A 230 6.13 19.83 2.45
CA PRO A 230 7.00 18.69 2.16
C PRO A 230 7.54 17.96 3.40
N ASP A 231 7.59 18.61 4.54
CA ASP A 231 8.00 18.02 5.81
C ASP A 231 7.01 16.97 6.34
N LEU A 232 5.78 16.93 5.84
CA LEU A 232 4.82 15.87 6.14
C LEU A 232 5.06 14.58 5.33
N ARG A 233 5.98 14.58 4.38
CA ARG A 233 6.27 13.46 3.47
C ARG A 233 7.21 12.45 4.15
N THR A 234 6.73 11.73 5.15
CA THR A 234 7.46 10.63 5.79
C THR A 234 6.75 9.31 5.59
N PRO A 235 7.47 8.18 5.33
CA PRO A 235 6.85 6.88 5.20
C PRO A 235 6.46 6.25 6.54
N VAL A 236 7.00 6.76 7.67
CA VAL A 236 6.83 6.20 9.01
C VAL A 236 5.56 6.73 9.66
N THR A 237 4.64 5.83 10.02
CA THR A 237 3.31 6.18 10.53
C THR A 237 3.34 7.05 11.79
N LEU A 238 4.16 6.69 12.79
CA LEU A 238 4.26 7.45 14.04
C LEU A 238 4.88 8.83 13.82
N GLU A 239 5.92 8.92 13.00
CA GLU A 239 6.54 10.19 12.66
C GLU A 239 5.56 11.10 11.89
N ALA A 240 4.73 10.54 11.02
CA ALA A 240 3.70 11.29 10.33
C ALA A 240 2.66 11.87 11.30
N LEU A 241 2.22 11.09 12.30
CA LEU A 241 1.33 11.57 13.36
C LEU A 241 1.95 12.75 14.12
N ASP A 242 3.23 12.64 14.50
CA ASP A 242 3.95 13.72 15.21
C ASP A 242 4.04 14.99 14.36
N ARG A 243 4.42 14.87 13.08
CA ARG A 243 4.55 16.00 12.17
C ARG A 243 3.19 16.65 11.86
N LEU A 244 2.13 15.86 11.70
CA LEU A 244 0.75 16.36 11.49
C LEU A 244 0.28 17.16 12.71
N ALA A 245 0.53 16.69 13.93
CA ALA A 245 0.20 17.43 15.15
C ALA A 245 1.03 18.71 15.29
N ALA A 246 2.35 18.65 15.06
CA ALA A 246 3.23 19.80 15.09
C ALA A 246 2.84 20.92 14.12
N ARG A 247 2.22 20.56 12.99
CA ARG A 247 1.71 21.50 11.97
C ARG A 247 0.24 21.89 12.19
N GLY A 248 -0.41 21.41 13.24
CA GLY A 248 -1.80 21.75 13.56
C GLY A 248 -2.85 21.09 12.68
N TRP A 249 -2.49 20.09 11.86
CA TRP A 249 -3.44 19.33 11.05
C TRP A 249 -4.32 18.39 11.89
N ILE A 250 -3.78 17.88 12.98
CA ILE A 250 -4.50 17.09 13.96
C ILE A 250 -4.25 17.65 15.38
N LYS A 251 -5.20 17.44 16.28
CA LYS A 251 -5.02 17.84 17.70
C LYS A 251 -3.96 16.94 18.35
N PRO A 252 -3.17 17.47 19.32
CA PRO A 252 -2.19 16.66 20.06
C PRO A 252 -2.80 15.39 20.70
N GLN A 253 -4.03 15.49 21.22
CA GLN A 253 -4.74 14.35 21.79
C GLN A 253 -4.99 13.24 20.75
N VAL A 254 -5.34 13.58 19.50
CA VAL A 254 -5.54 12.62 18.41
C VAL A 254 -4.23 11.89 18.09
N ARG A 255 -3.10 12.65 18.01
CA ARG A 255 -1.76 12.10 17.85
C ARG A 255 -1.45 11.08 18.95
N ASP A 256 -1.65 11.45 20.22
CA ASP A 256 -1.33 10.60 21.37
C ASP A 256 -2.19 9.32 21.40
N ASP A 257 -3.48 9.47 21.13
CA ASP A 257 -4.43 8.35 21.10
C ASP A 257 -4.10 7.35 19.98
N LEU A 258 -3.90 7.84 18.76
CA LEU A 258 -3.59 6.98 17.60
C LEU A 258 -2.19 6.36 17.70
N SER A 259 -1.20 7.07 18.25
CA SER A 259 0.14 6.54 18.45
C SER A 259 0.14 5.40 19.47
N ARG A 260 -0.53 5.55 20.62
CA ARG A 260 -0.68 4.49 21.62
C ARG A 260 -1.40 3.28 21.03
N ALA A 261 -2.52 3.50 20.34
CA ALA A 261 -3.27 2.43 19.69
C ALA A 261 -2.46 1.71 18.61
N TYR A 262 -1.70 2.46 17.79
CA TYR A 262 -0.84 1.87 16.76
C TYR A 262 0.23 0.96 17.36
N VAL A 263 0.97 1.44 18.37
CA VAL A 263 2.01 0.64 19.04
C VAL A 263 1.41 -0.61 19.69
N TYR A 264 0.27 -0.46 20.37
CA TYR A 264 -0.44 -1.57 21.00
C TYR A 264 -0.88 -2.63 20.00
N LEU A 265 -1.63 -2.22 18.97
CA LEU A 265 -2.15 -3.14 17.95
C LEU A 265 -1.03 -3.82 17.16
N ARG A 266 0.08 -3.10 16.86
CA ARG A 266 1.27 -3.69 16.25
C ARG A 266 1.93 -4.71 17.18
N GLY A 267 1.93 -4.47 18.49
CA GLY A 267 2.41 -5.44 19.48
C GLY A 267 1.57 -6.71 19.51
N ILE A 268 0.25 -6.59 19.42
CA ILE A 268 -0.66 -7.74 19.31
C ILE A 268 -0.45 -8.48 17.97
N GLU A 269 -0.37 -7.76 16.84
CA GLU A 269 -0.11 -8.33 15.51
C GLU A 269 1.17 -9.17 15.50
N HIS A 270 2.26 -8.65 16.07
CA HIS A 270 3.52 -9.38 16.13
C HIS A 270 3.39 -10.68 16.93
N ARG A 271 2.71 -10.66 18.08
CA ARG A 271 2.50 -11.85 18.90
C ARG A 271 1.64 -12.90 18.19
N LEU A 272 0.61 -12.48 17.49
CA LEU A 272 -0.19 -13.40 16.65
C LEU A 272 0.67 -14.11 15.61
N GLN A 273 1.56 -13.37 14.94
CA GLN A 273 2.43 -13.91 13.92
C GLN A 273 3.53 -14.83 14.51
N MET A 274 3.96 -14.57 15.74
CA MET A 274 4.98 -15.39 16.41
C MET A 274 4.49 -16.78 16.83
N VAL A 275 3.18 -16.98 16.99
CA VAL A 275 2.61 -18.26 17.46
C VAL A 275 2.91 -19.41 16.49
N ALA A 276 2.75 -19.18 15.18
CA ALA A 276 2.90 -20.24 14.17
C ALA A 276 3.69 -19.79 12.93
N ASP A 277 4.39 -18.64 12.99
CA ASP A 277 5.05 -18.01 11.83
C ASP A 277 4.10 -17.84 10.63
N GLU A 278 2.85 -17.49 10.91
CA GLU A 278 1.81 -17.30 9.91
C GLU A 278 1.47 -15.82 9.72
N GLN A 279 1.12 -15.44 8.48
CA GLN A 279 0.61 -14.12 8.16
C GLN A 279 -0.85 -13.98 8.65
N THR A 280 -1.06 -14.09 9.94
CA THR A 280 -2.38 -13.94 10.57
C THR A 280 -2.55 -12.58 11.22
N HIS A 281 -3.78 -12.09 11.22
CA HIS A 281 -4.18 -10.82 11.83
C HIS A 281 -5.44 -10.97 12.68
N ALA A 282 -6.02 -12.17 12.73
CA ALA A 282 -7.21 -12.47 13.49
C ALA A 282 -6.84 -13.05 14.86
N LEU A 283 -7.51 -12.57 15.89
CA LEU A 283 -7.44 -13.19 17.22
C LEU A 283 -8.04 -14.58 17.19
N PRO A 284 -7.61 -15.51 18.07
CA PRO A 284 -8.21 -16.81 18.20
C PRO A 284 -9.72 -16.72 18.47
N GLU A 285 -10.49 -17.65 17.87
CA GLU A 285 -11.96 -17.71 18.05
C GLU A 285 -12.33 -18.52 19.29
N SER A 286 -11.60 -19.63 19.56
CA SER A 286 -11.94 -20.48 20.70
C SER A 286 -11.51 -19.84 22.02
N PRO A 287 -12.30 -20.01 23.10
CA PRO A 287 -11.99 -19.47 24.44
C PRO A 287 -10.65 -19.97 24.98
N GLU A 288 -10.29 -21.23 24.70
CA GLU A 288 -9.04 -21.86 25.15
C GLU A 288 -7.84 -21.21 24.46
N ALA A 289 -7.88 -21.08 23.13
CA ALA A 289 -6.82 -20.47 22.36
C ALA A 289 -6.68 -18.97 22.67
N LEU A 290 -7.79 -18.26 22.88
CA LEU A 290 -7.79 -16.86 23.29
C LEU A 290 -7.18 -16.67 24.68
N THR A 291 -7.46 -17.60 25.62
CA THR A 291 -6.86 -17.59 26.96
C THR A 291 -5.35 -17.85 26.91
N ALA A 292 -4.92 -18.81 26.08
CA ALA A 292 -3.52 -19.08 25.86
C ALA A 292 -2.81 -17.87 25.25
N PHE A 293 -3.42 -17.23 24.25
CA PHE A 293 -2.90 -16.02 23.62
C PHE A 293 -2.81 -14.85 24.60
N ALA A 294 -3.82 -14.62 25.45
CA ALA A 294 -3.81 -13.57 26.46
C ALA A 294 -2.60 -13.72 27.41
N ARG A 295 -2.35 -14.94 27.89
CA ARG A 295 -1.18 -15.25 28.72
C ARG A 295 0.13 -15.00 27.98
N PHE A 296 0.23 -15.46 26.73
CA PHE A 296 1.40 -15.21 25.88
C PHE A 296 1.63 -13.71 25.63
N ALA A 297 0.54 -12.94 25.52
CA ALA A 297 0.60 -11.49 25.38
C ALA A 297 0.94 -10.75 26.68
N GLY A 298 1.03 -11.46 27.81
CA GLY A 298 1.43 -10.92 29.11
C GLY A 298 0.26 -10.47 30.01
N TYR A 299 -0.98 -10.88 29.68
CA TYR A 299 -2.17 -10.57 30.45
C TYR A 299 -2.48 -11.66 31.50
N SER A 300 -3.02 -11.25 32.62
CA SER A 300 -3.44 -12.17 33.67
C SER A 300 -4.74 -12.92 33.31
N SER A 301 -5.56 -12.32 32.46
CA SER A 301 -6.85 -12.88 32.02
C SER A 301 -7.23 -12.45 30.60
N THR A 302 -8.13 -13.21 29.98
CA THR A 302 -8.78 -12.83 28.71
C THR A 302 -9.61 -11.56 28.84
N ALA A 303 -10.23 -11.33 30.01
CA ALA A 303 -11.01 -10.15 30.27
C ALA A 303 -10.16 -8.88 30.26
N GLU A 304 -8.97 -8.92 30.81
CA GLU A 304 -8.03 -7.81 30.79
C GLU A 304 -7.54 -7.47 29.36
N LEU A 305 -7.11 -8.49 28.60
CA LEU A 305 -6.80 -8.33 27.18
C LEU A 305 -7.97 -7.72 26.40
N SER A 306 -9.18 -8.23 26.63
CA SER A 306 -10.38 -7.79 25.93
C SER A 306 -10.71 -6.32 26.21
N ALA A 307 -10.65 -5.91 27.47
CA ALA A 307 -10.93 -4.53 27.89
C ALA A 307 -9.96 -3.54 27.24
N GLU A 308 -8.67 -3.81 27.28
CA GLU A 308 -7.64 -2.93 26.70
C GLU A 308 -7.73 -2.91 25.17
N LEU A 309 -7.91 -4.06 24.53
CA LEU A 309 -8.06 -4.14 23.08
C LEU A 309 -9.26 -3.35 22.58
N VAL A 310 -10.44 -3.57 23.18
CA VAL A 310 -11.69 -2.87 22.79
C VAL A 310 -11.54 -1.36 22.99
N GLN A 311 -10.90 -0.92 24.07
CA GLN A 311 -10.61 0.50 24.30
C GLN A 311 -9.78 1.11 23.15
N HIS A 312 -8.72 0.44 22.71
CA HIS A 312 -7.89 0.90 21.60
C HIS A 312 -8.65 0.90 20.28
N LEU A 313 -9.37 -0.19 19.96
CA LEU A 313 -10.16 -0.27 18.74
C LEU A 313 -11.26 0.82 18.68
N ALA A 314 -11.98 1.03 19.78
CA ALA A 314 -12.99 2.09 19.87
C ALA A 314 -12.41 3.49 19.73
N THR A 315 -11.22 3.72 20.29
CA THR A 315 -10.51 5.00 20.16
C THR A 315 -10.11 5.28 18.72
N VAL A 316 -9.55 4.29 18.03
CA VAL A 316 -9.20 4.42 16.60
C VAL A 316 -10.44 4.69 15.76
N GLN A 317 -11.50 3.89 15.94
CA GLN A 317 -12.75 4.07 15.23
C GLN A 317 -13.33 5.48 15.38
N ARG A 318 -13.35 6.02 16.60
CA ARG A 318 -13.85 7.38 16.86
C ARG A 318 -13.08 8.44 16.06
N HIS A 319 -11.74 8.41 16.10
CA HIS A 319 -10.92 9.37 15.35
C HIS A 319 -11.02 9.16 13.85
N TYR A 320 -11.14 7.91 13.41
CA TYR A 320 -11.32 7.58 12.01
C TYR A 320 -12.68 8.04 11.47
N ALA A 321 -13.76 7.87 12.24
CA ALA A 321 -15.09 8.37 11.88
C ALA A 321 -15.10 9.90 11.76
N ALA A 322 -14.56 10.59 12.77
CA ALA A 322 -14.50 12.05 12.80
C ALA A 322 -13.73 12.65 11.60
N LEU A 323 -12.75 11.95 11.03
CA LEU A 323 -12.06 12.41 9.81
C LEU A 323 -13.01 12.71 8.65
N PHE A 324 -14.17 12.06 8.60
CA PHE A 324 -15.13 12.16 7.52
C PHE A 324 -16.39 12.99 7.88
N GLU A 325 -16.63 13.23 9.18
CA GLU A 325 -17.74 14.06 9.63
C GLU A 325 -17.48 15.57 9.38
N ASP A 326 -16.22 15.98 9.45
CA ASP A 326 -15.81 17.38 9.20
C ASP A 326 -15.65 17.73 7.70
N MET A 327 -15.87 16.76 6.79
CA MET A 327 -15.80 17.03 5.35
C MET A 327 -17.16 17.48 4.83
N PRO A 328 -17.21 18.54 3.99
CA PRO A 328 -18.48 18.99 3.43
C PRO A 328 -19.20 17.83 2.72
N GLU A 329 -20.47 17.62 3.01
CA GLU A 329 -21.30 16.73 2.22
C GLU A 329 -21.36 17.24 0.79
N LEU A 330 -20.70 16.54 -0.12
CA LEU A 330 -20.68 16.86 -1.56
C LEU A 330 -22.01 16.54 -2.27
N THR A 331 -22.98 16.03 -1.53
CA THR A 331 -24.28 15.64 -2.08
C THR A 331 -25.37 16.64 -1.73
N ARG A 332 -25.77 17.43 -2.68
CA ARG A 332 -27.11 18.03 -2.69
C ARG A 332 -28.12 16.91 -3.02
N GLY A 333 -28.57 16.16 -2.00
CA GLY A 333 -29.81 15.36 -2.07
C GLY A 333 -29.84 14.12 -2.97
N GLY A 334 -28.69 13.49 -3.27
CA GLY A 334 -28.61 12.29 -4.10
C GLY A 334 -27.94 11.09 -3.41
N VAL A 335 -28.24 9.88 -3.88
CA VAL A 335 -27.56 8.65 -3.46
C VAL A 335 -26.08 8.72 -3.85
N ASN A 336 -25.20 8.53 -2.90
CA ASN A 336 -23.74 8.64 -3.10
C ASN A 336 -23.22 7.39 -3.82
N MET A 337 -23.11 7.43 -5.14
CA MET A 337 -22.69 6.30 -5.97
C MET A 337 -21.15 6.23 -6.09
N VAL A 338 -20.60 5.02 -6.01
CA VAL A 338 -19.16 4.75 -6.08
C VAL A 338 -18.82 4.02 -7.37
N PHE A 339 -18.06 4.68 -8.24
CA PHE A 339 -17.60 4.11 -9.49
C PHE A 339 -16.10 3.77 -9.50
N ALA A 340 -15.37 4.05 -8.41
CA ALA A 340 -13.94 3.77 -8.28
C ALA A 340 -13.69 2.37 -7.69
N GLY A 341 -12.58 1.70 -8.10
CA GLY A 341 -12.15 0.40 -7.59
C GLY A 341 -12.39 -0.78 -8.54
N GLU A 342 -11.79 -1.95 -8.24
CA GLU A 342 -11.92 -3.17 -9.07
C GLU A 342 -13.27 -3.88 -8.86
N ALA A 343 -13.84 -3.80 -7.66
CA ALA A 343 -15.12 -4.43 -7.36
C ALA A 343 -16.26 -3.40 -7.36
N ASP A 344 -17.45 -3.84 -7.75
CA ASP A 344 -18.64 -3.01 -7.76
C ASP A 344 -19.18 -2.82 -6.35
N ASP A 345 -19.43 -1.57 -5.96
CA ASP A 345 -20.00 -1.24 -4.66
C ASP A 345 -21.47 -1.69 -4.60
N PRO A 346 -21.87 -2.57 -3.64
CA PRO A 346 -23.23 -3.10 -3.56
C PRO A 346 -24.30 -2.02 -3.42
N GLN A 347 -24.03 -0.92 -2.72
CA GLN A 347 -24.99 0.19 -2.56
C GLN A 347 -25.17 0.96 -3.87
N THR A 348 -24.11 1.11 -4.66
CA THR A 348 -24.18 1.72 -6.00
C THR A 348 -24.97 0.84 -6.95
N VAL A 349 -24.78 -0.49 -6.91
CA VAL A 349 -25.56 -1.44 -7.71
C VAL A 349 -27.06 -1.35 -7.35
N GLU A 350 -27.38 -1.33 -6.07
CA GLU A 350 -28.76 -1.22 -5.57
C GLU A 350 -29.39 0.14 -5.96
N ALA A 351 -28.63 1.23 -5.85
CA ALA A 351 -29.07 2.57 -6.23
C ALA A 351 -29.38 2.67 -7.71
N LEU A 352 -28.52 2.16 -8.57
CA LEU A 352 -28.72 2.12 -10.02
C LEU A 352 -29.93 1.25 -10.41
N ALA A 353 -30.11 0.11 -9.74
CA ALA A 353 -31.29 -0.72 -9.93
C ALA A 353 -32.58 0.02 -9.52
N LYS A 354 -32.58 0.74 -8.40
CA LYS A 354 -33.72 1.58 -7.96
C LYS A 354 -34.00 2.77 -8.92
N MET A 355 -32.97 3.26 -9.62
CA MET A 355 -33.10 4.27 -10.67
C MET A 355 -33.65 3.71 -11.99
N GLY A 356 -33.84 2.39 -12.09
CA GLY A 356 -34.44 1.74 -13.26
C GLY A 356 -33.42 1.21 -14.28
N TYR A 357 -32.13 1.20 -13.96
CA TYR A 357 -31.13 0.58 -14.85
C TYR A 357 -31.23 -0.94 -14.77
N SER A 358 -31.46 -1.59 -15.91
CA SER A 358 -31.60 -3.05 -16.01
C SER A 358 -30.26 -3.80 -15.86
N GLN A 359 -29.14 -3.12 -16.07
CA GLN A 359 -27.79 -3.68 -16.00
C GLN A 359 -26.85 -2.77 -15.19
N PRO A 360 -27.00 -2.66 -13.85
CA PRO A 360 -26.23 -1.76 -13.00
C PRO A 360 -24.72 -1.95 -13.13
N HIS A 361 -24.24 -3.19 -13.20
CA HIS A 361 -22.81 -3.51 -13.34
C HIS A 361 -22.22 -2.94 -14.64
N GLN A 362 -22.97 -3.00 -15.74
CA GLN A 362 -22.50 -2.45 -17.01
C GLN A 362 -22.44 -0.90 -16.99
N VAL A 363 -23.37 -0.28 -16.25
CA VAL A 363 -23.35 1.17 -15.99
C VAL A 363 -22.10 1.54 -15.21
N ILE A 364 -21.80 0.81 -14.13
CA ILE A 364 -20.61 1.04 -13.31
C ILE A 364 -19.33 0.87 -14.16
N GLU A 365 -19.24 -0.16 -14.97
CA GLU A 365 -18.08 -0.38 -15.85
C GLU A 365 -17.92 0.75 -16.88
N THR A 366 -19.02 1.22 -17.44
CA THR A 366 -19.02 2.33 -18.40
C THR A 366 -18.54 3.63 -17.76
N VAL A 367 -19.10 4.00 -16.61
CA VAL A 367 -18.70 5.22 -15.85
C VAL A 367 -17.25 5.11 -15.39
N ARG A 368 -16.84 3.95 -14.90
CA ARG A 368 -15.45 3.64 -14.58
C ARG A 368 -14.53 3.85 -15.79
N GLY A 369 -14.95 3.39 -16.98
CA GLY A 369 -14.25 3.66 -18.23
C GLY A 369 -14.10 5.13 -18.57
N TRP A 370 -15.10 5.97 -18.22
CA TRP A 370 -15.01 7.42 -18.36
C TRP A 370 -14.00 8.03 -17.40
N HIS A 371 -14.03 7.65 -16.13
CA HIS A 371 -13.05 8.12 -15.12
C HIS A 371 -11.62 7.71 -15.46
N HIS A 372 -11.43 6.55 -16.10
CA HIS A 372 -10.11 6.08 -16.55
C HIS A 372 -9.64 6.69 -17.87
N GLY A 373 -10.38 7.68 -18.41
CA GLY A 373 -9.97 8.39 -19.63
C GLY A 373 -9.97 7.53 -20.90
N ARG A 374 -10.70 6.41 -20.91
CA ARG A 374 -10.85 5.54 -22.11
C ARG A 374 -11.44 6.27 -23.30
N TYR A 375 -12.15 7.37 -23.04
CA TYR A 375 -12.77 8.21 -24.09
C TYR A 375 -12.03 9.55 -24.20
N PRO A 376 -11.79 10.06 -25.44
CA PRO A 376 -11.09 11.33 -25.65
C PRO A 376 -11.68 12.52 -24.90
N ALA A 377 -13.02 12.56 -24.75
CA ALA A 377 -13.74 13.65 -24.10
C ALA A 377 -13.44 13.78 -22.59
N VAL A 378 -12.99 12.71 -21.93
CA VAL A 378 -12.74 12.68 -20.48
C VAL A 378 -11.27 12.48 -20.12
N ARG A 379 -10.36 12.75 -21.03
CA ARG A 379 -8.91 12.64 -20.80
C ARG A 379 -8.34 13.75 -19.91
N SER A 380 -8.93 14.94 -19.90
CA SER A 380 -8.44 16.03 -19.07
C SER A 380 -8.98 15.94 -17.64
N ALA A 381 -8.18 16.38 -16.64
CA ALA A 381 -8.59 16.43 -15.24
C ALA A 381 -9.90 17.24 -15.06
N ARG A 382 -10.02 18.39 -15.75
CA ARG A 382 -11.22 19.24 -15.72
C ARG A 382 -12.47 18.57 -16.32
N ALA A 383 -12.30 17.71 -17.32
CA ALA A 383 -13.42 16.98 -17.91
C ALA A 383 -13.91 15.87 -16.96
N ARG A 384 -12.97 15.19 -16.24
CA ARG A 384 -13.32 14.20 -15.22
C ARG A 384 -13.98 14.83 -13.99
N GLU A 385 -13.53 16.03 -13.58
CA GLU A 385 -14.15 16.82 -12.51
C GLU A 385 -15.62 17.12 -12.81
N ARG A 386 -15.90 17.63 -14.02
CA ARG A 386 -17.28 17.87 -14.47
C ARG A 386 -18.13 16.60 -14.59
N LEU A 387 -17.53 15.47 -14.96
CA LEU A 387 -18.21 14.18 -15.00
C LEU A 387 -18.66 13.73 -13.61
N THR A 388 -17.93 14.08 -12.57
CA THR A 388 -18.24 13.74 -11.18
C THR A 388 -19.36 14.63 -10.60
N GLU A 389 -19.58 15.83 -11.19
CA GLU A 389 -20.64 16.77 -10.79
C GLU A 389 -22.02 16.40 -11.36
N VAL A 390 -22.09 15.54 -12.37
CA VAL A 390 -23.30 15.07 -13.07
C VAL A 390 -23.75 13.73 -12.54
#